data_42dca79f513eb314aae15b488ab77b4d
#
_entry.id   42dca79f513eb314aae15b488ab77b4d
#
_cell.length_a   1.000
_cell.length_b   1.000
_cell.length_c   1.000
_cell.angle_alpha   90.00
_cell.angle_beta   90.00
_cell.angle_gamma   90.00
#
_symmetry.space_group_name_H-M   'P 1'
#
loop_
_entity.id
_entity.type
_entity.pdbx_description
1 polymer ?
#
loop_
_entity_poly.entity_id
_entity_poly.type
_entity_poly.pdbx_seq_one_letter_code
_entity_poly.pdbx_strand_id
1 'polypeptide(L)'
;MGGIMPDIFIPRDTSGVTSYFSNVVNSGMLNLYALEYSDRNYDKLASFKTYQDLHKYLQQQPLLSDFTNYAAAKGIKKRPHLINISGKLIEKQIQAYIVRNFFDEAGFYPIFQNDDITLKRAVKVLNEGKSFPVLENKNNTPNGIAQSQTNVSRGYGFLKEIIYEDYIAGSLC
;
A
#
# COMPACT_ATOMS: atom_id res chain seq x y z
N MET A 1 -22.85 19.17 10.26
CA MET A 1 -22.59 18.29 9.11
C MET A 1 -22.18 16.93 9.65
N GLY A 2 -22.95 15.87 9.38
CA GLY A 2 -22.63 14.51 9.77
C GLY A 2 -21.74 13.88 8.71
N GLY A 3 -20.61 13.29 9.12
CA GLY A 3 -19.79 12.49 8.22
C GLY A 3 -20.41 11.11 7.99
N ILE A 4 -19.95 10.40 6.97
CA ILE A 4 -20.30 8.99 6.72
C ILE A 4 -19.60 8.14 7.77
N MET A 5 -20.37 7.34 8.52
CA MET A 5 -19.81 6.40 9.48
C MET A 5 -19.60 5.05 8.76
N PRO A 6 -18.38 4.49 8.74
CA PRO A 6 -18.16 3.19 8.11
C PRO A 6 -18.78 2.05 8.93
N ASP A 7 -19.33 1.04 8.26
CA ASP A 7 -19.89 -0.15 8.92
C ASP A 7 -18.80 -0.99 9.60
N ILE A 8 -17.58 -0.96 9.07
CA ILE A 8 -16.41 -1.64 9.64
C ILE A 8 -15.29 -0.63 9.79
N PHE A 9 -14.96 -0.29 11.02
CA PHE A 9 -13.86 0.60 11.33
C PHE A 9 -12.59 -0.20 11.67
N ILE A 10 -11.50 0.09 10.97
CA ILE A 10 -10.17 -0.46 11.23
C ILE A 10 -9.24 0.70 11.55
N PRO A 11 -8.71 0.77 12.78
CA PRO A 11 -7.76 1.81 13.13
C PRO A 11 -6.51 1.70 12.24
N ARG A 12 -6.03 2.84 11.74
CA ARG A 12 -4.78 2.88 10.99
C ARG A 12 -3.62 2.49 11.90
N ASP A 13 -2.83 1.50 11.49
CA ASP A 13 -1.59 1.17 12.18
C ASP A 13 -0.55 2.26 11.88
N THR A 14 -0.20 3.02 12.90
CA THR A 14 0.86 4.04 12.86
C THR A 14 2.11 3.58 13.59
N SER A 15 2.17 2.33 14.02
CA SER A 15 3.36 1.76 14.65
C SER A 15 4.52 1.81 13.66
N GLY A 16 5.64 2.31 14.10
CA GLY A 16 6.81 2.48 13.22
C GLY A 16 6.82 3.76 12.37
N VAL A 17 5.75 4.57 12.35
CA VAL A 17 5.76 5.89 11.69
C VAL A 17 6.44 6.89 12.62
N THR A 18 7.66 7.29 12.29
CA THR A 18 8.44 8.29 13.05
C THR A 18 8.55 9.59 12.26
N SER A 19 8.99 10.67 12.93
CA SER A 19 9.29 11.94 12.24
C SER A 19 10.42 11.79 11.21
N TYR A 20 11.36 10.87 11.41
CA TYR A 20 12.38 10.54 10.41
C TYR A 20 11.75 9.91 9.18
N PHE A 21 10.87 8.91 9.37
CA PHE A 21 10.12 8.26 8.28
C PHE A 21 9.31 9.28 7.48
N SER A 22 8.51 10.11 8.17
CA SER A 22 7.70 11.14 7.50
C SER A 22 8.57 12.12 6.71
N ASN A 23 9.75 12.49 7.23
CA ASN A 23 10.65 13.40 6.55
C ASN A 23 11.21 12.77 5.26
N VAL A 24 11.68 11.52 5.28
CA VAL A 24 12.25 10.88 4.09
C VAL A 24 11.18 10.54 3.04
N VAL A 25 9.94 10.28 3.47
CA VAL A 25 8.79 10.09 2.56
C VAL A 25 8.41 11.42 1.89
N ASN A 26 8.14 12.46 2.69
CA ASN A 26 7.67 13.74 2.19
C ASN A 26 8.71 14.48 1.33
N SER A 27 10.00 14.22 1.55
CA SER A 27 11.07 14.76 0.69
C SER A 27 11.25 14.00 -0.63
N GLY A 28 10.52 12.93 -0.88
CA GLY A 28 10.69 12.06 -2.05
C GLY A 28 12.01 11.27 -2.07
N MET A 29 12.74 11.29 -0.95
CA MET A 29 14.10 10.72 -0.88
C MET A 29 14.13 9.22 -1.10
N LEU A 30 13.08 8.51 -0.66
CA LEU A 30 12.96 7.05 -0.85
C LEU A 30 12.87 6.68 -2.34
N ASN A 31 12.06 7.42 -3.08
CA ASN A 31 11.86 7.19 -4.51
C ASN A 31 13.13 7.54 -5.30
N LEU A 32 13.75 8.68 -4.97
CA LEU A 32 15.00 9.10 -5.62
C LEU A 32 16.13 8.08 -5.40
N TYR A 33 16.28 7.59 -4.16
CA TYR A 33 17.26 6.55 -3.86
C TYR A 33 16.98 5.25 -4.62
N ALA A 34 15.70 4.81 -4.66
CA ALA A 34 15.32 3.59 -5.37
C ALA A 34 15.63 3.69 -6.87
N LEU A 35 15.39 4.85 -7.49
CA LEU A 35 15.72 5.10 -8.88
C LEU A 35 17.25 5.04 -9.11
N GLU A 36 18.04 5.80 -8.33
CA GLU A 36 19.51 5.79 -8.45
C GLU A 36 20.12 4.41 -8.16
N TYR A 37 19.54 3.64 -7.23
CA TYR A 37 19.95 2.27 -6.95
C TYR A 37 19.66 1.35 -8.14
N SER A 38 18.49 1.47 -8.73
CA SER A 38 18.07 0.71 -9.91
C SER A 38 18.99 0.97 -11.09
N ASP A 39 19.32 2.23 -11.36
CA ASP A 39 20.21 2.62 -12.45
C ASP A 39 21.65 2.06 -12.26
N ARG A 40 22.20 2.19 -11.07
CA ARG A 40 23.56 1.69 -10.76
C ARG A 40 23.68 0.17 -10.83
N ASN A 41 22.59 -0.56 -10.63
CA ASN A 41 22.59 -2.02 -10.61
C ASN A 41 21.73 -2.61 -11.75
N TYR A 42 21.46 -1.84 -12.80
CA TYR A 42 20.49 -2.18 -13.82
C TYR A 42 20.70 -3.57 -14.41
N ASP A 43 21.91 -3.92 -14.88
CA ASP A 43 22.19 -5.19 -15.55
C ASP A 43 21.85 -6.40 -14.67
N LYS A 44 22.14 -6.28 -13.38
CA LYS A 44 21.83 -7.34 -12.41
C LYS A 44 20.35 -7.43 -12.09
N LEU A 45 19.71 -6.28 -11.84
CA LEU A 45 18.30 -6.24 -11.44
C LEU A 45 17.39 -6.62 -12.62
N ALA A 46 17.72 -6.22 -13.84
CA ALA A 46 17.00 -6.58 -15.06
C ALA A 46 17.12 -8.08 -15.42
N SER A 47 18.11 -8.80 -14.87
CA SER A 47 18.25 -10.23 -15.13
C SER A 47 17.22 -11.12 -14.42
N PHE A 48 16.53 -10.59 -13.40
CA PHE A 48 15.48 -11.32 -12.70
C PHE A 48 14.22 -11.44 -13.56
N LYS A 49 13.65 -12.64 -13.63
CA LYS A 49 12.45 -12.92 -14.44
C LYS A 49 11.15 -12.68 -13.68
N THR A 50 11.20 -12.70 -12.36
CA THR A 50 10.01 -12.51 -11.50
C THR A 50 10.28 -11.48 -10.42
N TYR A 51 9.23 -10.76 -10.01
CA TYR A 51 9.35 -9.78 -8.93
C TYR A 51 9.66 -10.46 -7.59
N GLN A 52 9.25 -11.72 -7.40
CA GLN A 52 9.52 -12.49 -6.19
C GLN A 52 11.01 -12.75 -6.01
N ASP A 53 11.69 -13.15 -7.09
CA ASP A 53 13.13 -13.41 -7.07
C ASP A 53 13.91 -12.13 -6.84
N LEU A 54 13.52 -11.03 -7.52
CA LEU A 54 14.10 -9.72 -7.29
C LEU A 54 13.88 -9.26 -5.84
N HIS A 55 12.68 -9.35 -5.31
CA HIS A 55 12.39 -8.98 -3.94
C HIS A 55 13.20 -9.79 -2.92
N LYS A 56 13.31 -11.11 -3.11
CA LYS A 56 14.13 -11.98 -2.28
C LYS A 56 15.61 -11.59 -2.30
N TYR A 57 16.12 -11.21 -3.46
CA TYR A 57 17.47 -10.68 -3.59
C TYR A 57 17.66 -9.38 -2.81
N LEU A 58 16.71 -8.44 -2.95
CA LEU A 58 16.76 -7.13 -2.27
C LEU A 58 16.70 -7.26 -0.75
N GLN A 59 15.99 -8.25 -0.21
CA GLN A 59 15.95 -8.53 1.23
C GLN A 59 17.31 -8.91 1.83
N GLN A 60 18.25 -9.33 1.01
CA GLN A 60 19.62 -9.70 1.43
C GLN A 60 20.61 -8.53 1.30
N GLN A 61 20.17 -7.39 0.76
CA GLN A 61 21.02 -6.22 0.58
C GLN A 61 20.93 -5.27 1.77
N PRO A 62 21.97 -4.55 2.15
CA PRO A 62 22.00 -3.61 3.25
C PRO A 62 21.28 -2.26 2.92
N LEU A 63 20.09 -2.33 2.30
CA LEU A 63 19.39 -1.19 1.74
C LEU A 63 19.13 -0.07 2.75
N LEU A 64 18.78 -0.42 4.00
CA LEU A 64 18.52 0.57 5.04
C LEU A 64 19.77 1.36 5.39
N SER A 65 20.91 0.67 5.55
CA SER A 65 22.20 1.31 5.87
C SER A 65 22.63 2.25 4.75
N ASP A 66 22.57 1.76 3.52
CA ASP A 66 22.97 2.51 2.33
C ASP A 66 22.06 3.72 2.12
N PHE A 67 20.75 3.54 2.28
CA PHE A 67 19.79 4.62 2.21
C PHE A 67 20.02 5.70 3.27
N THR A 68 20.28 5.31 4.52
CA THR A 68 20.50 6.29 5.58
C THR A 68 21.79 7.11 5.38
N ASN A 69 22.81 6.51 4.78
CA ASN A 69 24.03 7.22 4.35
C ASN A 69 23.72 8.18 3.20
N TYR A 70 22.98 7.72 2.20
CA TYR A 70 22.56 8.52 1.06
C TYR A 70 21.72 9.73 1.51
N ALA A 71 20.71 9.51 2.34
CA ALA A 71 19.85 10.57 2.86
C ALA A 71 20.64 11.60 3.68
N ALA A 72 21.64 11.14 4.47
CA ALA A 72 22.53 12.03 5.22
C ALA A 72 23.37 12.91 4.29
N ALA A 73 23.90 12.35 3.21
CA ALA A 73 24.66 13.11 2.20
C ALA A 73 23.79 14.16 1.48
N LYS A 74 22.47 13.94 1.39
CA LYS A 74 21.48 14.88 0.82
C LYS A 74 20.89 15.84 1.89
N GLY A 75 21.44 15.87 3.13
CA GLY A 75 21.07 16.83 4.17
C GLY A 75 20.04 16.34 5.19
N ILE A 76 19.54 15.11 5.09
CA ILE A 76 18.63 14.54 6.09
C ILE A 76 19.45 13.95 7.25
N LYS A 77 19.46 14.63 8.39
CA LYS A 77 20.22 14.22 9.56
C LYS A 77 19.81 12.84 10.05
N LYS A 78 20.79 11.94 10.22
CA LYS A 78 20.56 10.62 10.82
C LYS A 78 20.05 10.73 12.25
N ARG A 79 19.03 9.92 12.56
CA ARG A 79 18.47 9.79 13.91
C ARG A 79 18.37 8.30 14.26
N PRO A 80 19.43 7.68 14.80
CA PRO A 80 19.54 6.22 14.96
C PRO A 80 18.36 5.59 15.69
N HIS A 81 17.89 6.21 16.77
CA HIS A 81 16.72 5.71 17.51
C HIS A 81 15.45 5.66 16.64
N LEU A 82 15.15 6.71 15.88
CA LEU A 82 13.98 6.77 15.00
C LEU A 82 14.14 5.84 13.81
N ILE A 83 15.35 5.71 13.27
CA ILE A 83 15.66 4.78 12.18
C ILE A 83 15.43 3.34 12.64
N ASN A 84 15.83 2.99 13.86
CA ASN A 84 15.59 1.65 14.40
C ASN A 84 14.09 1.31 14.50
N ILE A 85 13.25 2.28 14.87
CA ILE A 85 11.78 2.11 14.95
C ILE A 85 11.16 1.94 13.55
N SER A 86 11.53 2.80 12.60
CA SER A 86 10.91 2.85 11.27
C SER A 86 11.67 2.08 10.18
N GLY A 87 12.79 1.44 10.53
CA GLY A 87 13.69 0.82 9.56
C GLY A 87 13.00 -0.20 8.65
N LYS A 88 12.16 -1.06 9.22
CA LYS A 88 11.40 -2.05 8.44
C LYS A 88 10.45 -1.42 7.42
N LEU A 89 9.80 -0.29 7.80
CA LEU A 89 8.90 0.42 6.89
C LEU A 89 9.69 1.08 5.75
N ILE A 90 10.82 1.72 6.08
CA ILE A 90 11.71 2.35 5.10
C ILE A 90 12.24 1.31 4.12
N GLU A 91 12.77 0.20 4.62
CA GLU A 91 13.35 -0.86 3.81
C GLU A 91 12.33 -1.50 2.88
N LYS A 92 11.13 -1.81 3.40
CA LYS A 92 10.02 -2.34 2.61
C LYS A 92 9.63 -1.39 1.48
N GLN A 93 9.55 -0.11 1.76
CA GLN A 93 9.16 0.91 0.78
C GLN A 93 10.23 1.06 -0.30
N ILE A 94 11.52 1.05 0.05
CA ILE A 94 12.63 1.06 -0.90
C ILE A 94 12.57 -0.17 -1.82
N GLN A 95 12.39 -1.36 -1.23
CA GLN A 95 12.29 -2.61 -2.00
C GLN A 95 11.12 -2.56 -2.99
N ALA A 96 9.95 -2.08 -2.54
CA ALA A 96 8.79 -1.92 -3.40
C ALA A 96 9.04 -0.96 -4.58
N TYR A 97 9.67 0.19 -4.32
CA TYR A 97 10.01 1.16 -5.38
C TYR A 97 11.05 0.61 -6.36
N ILE A 98 12.08 -0.10 -5.89
CA ILE A 98 13.06 -0.74 -6.77
C ILE A 98 12.37 -1.79 -7.65
N VAL A 99 11.53 -2.65 -7.07
CA VAL A 99 10.80 -3.67 -7.85
C VAL A 99 9.85 -3.02 -8.86
N ARG A 100 9.21 -1.91 -8.52
CA ARG A 100 8.35 -1.16 -9.44
C ARG A 100 9.09 -0.71 -10.70
N ASN A 101 10.37 -0.35 -10.60
CA ASN A 101 11.15 0.10 -11.75
C ASN A 101 11.37 -0.99 -12.82
N PHE A 102 11.17 -2.28 -12.48
CA PHE A 102 11.38 -3.42 -13.39
C PHE A 102 10.09 -4.21 -13.67
N PHE A 103 9.15 -4.20 -12.75
CA PHE A 103 7.92 -5.02 -12.81
C PHE A 103 6.64 -4.20 -12.66
N ASP A 104 6.75 -2.88 -12.77
CA ASP A 104 5.62 -1.95 -12.64
C ASP A 104 4.77 -2.21 -11.38
N GLU A 105 3.49 -1.97 -11.48
CA GLU A 105 2.55 -2.13 -10.36
C GLU A 105 2.32 -3.59 -9.97
N ALA A 106 2.49 -4.51 -10.90
CA ALA A 106 2.37 -5.94 -10.65
C ALA A 106 3.42 -6.45 -9.65
N GLY A 107 4.58 -5.81 -9.58
CA GLY A 107 5.61 -6.08 -8.57
C GLY A 107 5.46 -5.24 -7.31
N PHE A 108 5.00 -3.98 -7.46
CA PHE A 108 4.91 -3.01 -6.37
C PHE A 108 3.86 -3.39 -5.32
N TYR A 109 2.60 -3.57 -5.74
CA TYR A 109 1.49 -3.76 -4.80
C TYR A 109 1.60 -5.02 -3.93
N PRO A 110 2.02 -6.19 -4.43
CA PRO A 110 2.18 -7.37 -3.60
C PRO A 110 3.17 -7.17 -2.45
N ILE A 111 4.21 -6.35 -2.66
CA ILE A 111 5.21 -6.04 -1.64
C ILE A 111 4.68 -4.97 -0.69
N PHE A 112 4.14 -3.87 -1.25
CA PHE A 112 3.72 -2.70 -0.48
C PHE A 112 2.53 -3.00 0.43
N GLN A 113 1.54 -3.75 -0.08
CA GLN A 113 0.28 -4.06 0.63
C GLN A 113 0.34 -5.32 1.50
N ASN A 114 1.44 -6.08 1.46
CA ASN A 114 1.52 -7.37 2.16
C ASN A 114 1.12 -7.31 3.64
N ASP A 115 1.38 -6.19 4.32
CA ASP A 115 1.08 -6.02 5.74
C ASP A 115 -0.14 -5.12 6.00
N ASP A 116 -0.85 -4.70 4.95
CA ASP A 116 -2.03 -3.84 5.08
C ASP A 116 -3.17 -4.58 5.80
N ILE A 117 -3.42 -4.16 7.04
CA ILE A 117 -4.46 -4.75 7.90
C ILE A 117 -5.86 -4.44 7.38
N THR A 118 -6.05 -3.29 6.73
CA THR A 118 -7.34 -2.88 6.16
C THR A 118 -7.69 -3.76 4.97
N LEU A 119 -6.73 -3.96 4.05
CA LEU A 119 -6.89 -4.83 2.90
C LEU A 119 -7.14 -6.28 3.34
N LYS A 120 -6.35 -6.80 4.29
CA LYS A 120 -6.56 -8.15 4.84
C LYS A 120 -7.94 -8.32 5.46
N ARG A 121 -8.42 -7.31 6.17
CA ARG A 121 -9.76 -7.34 6.76
C ARG A 121 -10.86 -7.27 5.70
N ALA A 122 -10.70 -6.42 4.68
CA ALA A 122 -11.64 -6.32 3.57
C ALA A 122 -11.78 -7.67 2.84
N VAL A 123 -10.66 -8.29 2.48
CA VAL A 123 -10.64 -9.62 1.84
C VAL A 123 -11.32 -10.67 2.73
N LYS A 124 -11.05 -10.64 4.04
CA LYS A 124 -11.69 -11.56 5.00
C LYS A 124 -13.20 -11.39 5.02
N VAL A 125 -13.71 -10.16 5.09
CA VAL A 125 -15.15 -9.87 5.09
C VAL A 125 -15.82 -10.34 3.81
N LEU A 126 -15.18 -10.12 2.66
CA LEU A 126 -15.68 -10.59 1.36
C LEU A 126 -15.76 -12.12 1.29
N ASN A 127 -14.74 -12.81 1.81
CA ASN A 127 -14.69 -14.27 1.82
C ASN A 127 -15.67 -14.91 2.84
N GLU A 128 -16.01 -14.20 3.91
CA GLU A 128 -17.01 -14.66 4.90
C GLU A 128 -18.44 -14.60 4.35
N GLY A 129 -18.66 -14.04 3.17
CA GLY A 129 -19.96 -13.96 2.52
C GLY A 129 -20.99 -13.14 3.29
N LYS A 130 -20.56 -12.28 4.22
CA LYS A 130 -21.47 -11.38 4.94
C LYS A 130 -22.05 -10.41 3.92
N SER A 131 -23.36 -10.49 3.70
CA SER A 131 -24.08 -9.48 2.94
C SER A 131 -23.85 -8.12 3.59
N PHE A 132 -23.45 -7.13 2.79
CA PHE A 132 -23.43 -5.75 3.26
C PHE A 132 -24.84 -5.37 3.72
N PRO A 133 -24.99 -4.59 4.80
CA PRO A 133 -26.30 -4.12 5.20
C PRO A 133 -26.93 -3.40 4.01
N VAL A 134 -28.01 -3.95 3.52
CA VAL A 134 -28.82 -3.30 2.49
C VAL A 134 -29.43 -2.10 3.20
N LEU A 135 -29.13 -0.90 2.73
CA LEU A 135 -29.83 0.30 3.18
C LEU A 135 -31.32 0.09 2.93
N GLU A 136 -32.07 -0.21 3.98
CA GLU A 136 -33.52 -0.23 3.89
C GLU A 136 -33.98 1.17 3.50
N ASN A 137 -34.42 1.28 2.26
CA ASN A 137 -35.02 2.52 1.76
C ASN A 137 -36.35 2.69 2.49
N LYS A 138 -36.39 3.51 3.56
CA LYS A 138 -37.57 3.78 4.37
C LYS A 138 -38.73 4.43 3.61
N ASN A 139 -38.69 4.46 2.27
CA ASN A 139 -39.68 5.02 1.39
C ASN A 139 -40.43 3.95 0.57
N ASN A 140 -40.60 2.71 1.05
CA ASN A 140 -41.49 1.76 0.42
C ASN A 140 -42.89 1.81 0.99
N THR A 141 -43.79 2.55 0.32
CA THR A 141 -45.20 2.25 0.22
C THR A 141 -45.36 0.89 -0.46
N PRO A 142 -46.31 0.04 -0.02
CA PRO A 142 -46.44 -1.32 -0.51
C PRO A 142 -47.21 -1.36 -1.82
N ASN A 143 -46.52 -1.60 -2.94
CA ASN A 143 -47.15 -2.19 -4.12
C ASN A 143 -46.13 -3.00 -4.94
N GLY A 144 -46.27 -4.26 -4.80
CA GLY A 144 -46.13 -5.41 -5.67
C GLY A 144 -45.02 -5.52 -6.68
N ILE A 145 -44.50 -6.72 -6.65
CA ILE A 145 -43.81 -7.51 -7.68
C ILE A 145 -42.30 -7.69 -7.49
N ALA A 146 -42.01 -8.94 -7.17
CA ALA A 146 -40.71 -9.53 -7.05
C ALA A 146 -39.84 -9.36 -8.31
N GLN A 147 -38.63 -8.80 -8.14
CA GLN A 147 -37.45 -9.12 -8.96
C GLN A 147 -36.19 -8.91 -8.11
N SER A 148 -35.86 -9.92 -7.35
CA SER A 148 -34.59 -10.02 -6.61
C SER A 148 -33.75 -11.12 -7.20
N GLN A 149 -32.72 -10.84 -7.98
CA GLN A 149 -31.58 -11.75 -8.18
C GLN A 149 -30.41 -11.22 -9.02
N THR A 150 -30.35 -9.93 -9.38
CA THR A 150 -29.27 -9.44 -10.28
C THR A 150 -28.31 -8.40 -9.71
N ASN A 151 -28.38 -8.06 -8.43
CA ASN A 151 -27.55 -6.96 -7.89
C ASN A 151 -26.28 -7.39 -7.11
N VAL A 152 -26.04 -8.68 -6.90
CA VAL A 152 -24.86 -9.12 -6.13
C VAL A 152 -23.57 -9.01 -6.94
N SER A 153 -23.64 -9.23 -8.27
CA SER A 153 -22.46 -9.18 -9.15
C SER A 153 -21.97 -7.76 -9.47
N ARG A 154 -22.84 -6.75 -9.41
CA ARG A 154 -22.46 -5.34 -9.66
C ARG A 154 -21.74 -4.68 -8.47
N GLY A 155 -22.05 -5.09 -7.24
CA GLY A 155 -21.40 -4.54 -6.02
C GLY A 155 -19.93 -4.89 -5.92
N TYR A 156 -19.52 -6.07 -6.36
CA TYR A 156 -18.13 -6.51 -6.30
C TYR A 156 -17.21 -5.79 -7.30
N GLY A 157 -17.72 -5.41 -8.48
CA GLY A 157 -16.96 -4.63 -9.46
C GLY A 157 -16.69 -3.22 -8.98
N PHE A 158 -17.67 -2.57 -8.40
CA PHE A 158 -17.59 -1.20 -7.91
C PHE A 158 -16.65 -1.06 -6.69
N LEU A 159 -16.64 -2.04 -5.79
CA LEU A 159 -15.72 -2.05 -4.64
C LEU A 159 -14.25 -2.27 -5.06
N LYS A 160 -14.01 -3.05 -6.12
CA LYS A 160 -12.65 -3.18 -6.68
C LYS A 160 -12.14 -1.86 -7.25
N GLU A 161 -12.98 -1.10 -7.93
CA GLU A 161 -12.61 0.21 -8.48
C GLU A 161 -12.41 1.25 -7.38
N ILE A 162 -13.28 1.34 -6.37
CA ILE A 162 -13.13 2.30 -5.26
C ILE A 162 -11.86 2.02 -4.44
N ILE A 163 -11.57 0.76 -4.12
CA ILE A 163 -10.34 0.41 -3.37
C ILE A 163 -9.10 0.74 -4.21
N TYR A 164 -9.19 0.65 -5.53
CA TYR A 164 -8.07 0.92 -6.43
C TYR A 164 -7.87 2.42 -6.65
N GLU A 165 -8.92 3.21 -6.85
CA GLU A 165 -8.83 4.64 -7.12
C GLU A 165 -8.50 5.47 -5.87
N ASP A 166 -9.11 5.20 -4.72
CA ASP A 166 -8.80 5.91 -3.46
C ASP A 166 -7.39 5.63 -2.97
N TYR A 167 -6.84 4.46 -3.31
CA TYR A 167 -5.47 4.10 -2.97
C TYR A 167 -4.44 4.84 -3.84
N ILE A 168 -4.73 5.06 -5.12
CA ILE A 168 -3.87 5.84 -6.03
C ILE A 168 -3.93 7.33 -5.69
N ALA A 169 -5.12 7.87 -5.38
CA ALA A 169 -5.29 9.27 -5.01
C ALA A 169 -4.61 9.62 -3.68
N GLY A 170 -4.63 8.71 -2.71
CA GLY A 170 -3.94 8.89 -1.42
C GLY A 170 -2.41 8.78 -1.47
N SER A 171 -1.84 8.28 -2.57
CA SER A 171 -0.37 8.19 -2.77
C SER A 171 0.22 9.43 -3.45
N LEU A 172 -0.61 10.39 -3.88
CA LEU A 172 -0.20 11.61 -4.60
C LEU A 172 -0.31 12.89 -3.75
N CYS A 173 -0.67 12.78 -2.46
CA CYS A 173 -0.63 13.90 -1.51
C CYS A 173 0.49 13.78 -0.49
#